data_5e3f263a602983c495310577a3d1f4a5
#
_entry.id   5e3f263a602983c495310577a3d1f4a5
#
_cell.length_a   1.000
_cell.length_b   1.000
_cell.length_c   1.000
_cell.angle_alpha   90.00
_cell.angle_beta   90.00
_cell.angle_gamma   90.00
#
_symmetry.space_group_name_H-M   'P 1'
#
loop_
_entity.id
_entity.type
_entity.pdbx_description
1 polymer ?
#
loop_
_entity_poly.entity_id
_entity_poly.type
_entity_poly.pdbx_seq_one_letter_code
_entity_poly.pdbx_strand_id
1 'polypeptide(L)'
;MDIFSTIISGFGLSAPAGLNAWIPLLVTGIAGKIGAIKLQAPFDLLTNTWVLAILLLLLTIEIFVDKIPAVDTINDIVHTFIRPVAGGILFAAESGMLGGLDPTVGFVLGLLSAGSVHAVKATGRPLVTTFTGGMGNMLVSLVEDMISGVTAVLALVVPIVAAIIMAIILGLAIWMVLRWRARRRRRQEAGLEVRGDRRA
;
A
#
# COMPACT_ATOMS: atom_id res chain seq x y z
N MET A 1 0.02 20.45 16.55
CA MET A 1 -0.17 19.12 17.16
C MET A 1 1.17 18.60 17.61
N ASP A 2 1.20 17.54 18.47
CA ASP A 2 2.45 16.94 18.88
C ASP A 2 3.02 16.00 17.80
N ILE A 3 4.30 15.73 17.86
CA ILE A 3 5.01 14.88 16.89
C ILE A 3 4.41 13.47 16.81
N PHE A 4 3.83 12.99 17.92
CA PHE A 4 3.27 11.65 18.00
C PHE A 4 1.98 11.54 17.17
N SER A 5 1.09 12.51 17.26
CA SER A 5 -0.13 12.54 16.43
C SER A 5 0.19 12.68 14.94
N THR A 6 1.18 13.51 14.59
CA THR A 6 1.65 13.64 13.19
C THR A 6 2.20 12.32 12.64
N ILE A 7 2.98 11.58 13.45
CA ILE A 7 3.50 10.27 13.04
C ILE A 7 2.37 9.26 12.82
N ILE A 8 1.41 9.16 13.75
CA ILE A 8 0.28 8.22 13.60
C ILE A 8 -0.57 8.57 12.38
N SER A 9 -0.91 9.84 12.20
CA SER A 9 -1.68 10.31 11.04
C SER A 9 -0.94 10.05 9.74
N GLY A 10 0.36 10.36 9.70
CA GLY A 10 1.20 10.14 8.54
C GLY A 10 1.27 8.66 8.14
N PHE A 11 1.41 7.74 9.09
CA PHE A 11 1.34 6.30 8.81
C PHE A 11 -0.06 5.87 8.33
N GLY A 12 -1.13 6.39 8.95
CA GLY A 12 -2.50 6.12 8.57
C GLY A 12 -2.80 6.51 7.12
N LEU A 13 -2.26 7.65 6.66
CA LEU A 13 -2.48 8.17 5.32
C LEU A 13 -1.53 7.56 4.27
N SER A 14 -0.27 7.28 4.63
CA SER A 14 0.74 6.78 3.70
C SER A 14 0.68 5.27 3.45
N ALA A 15 0.37 4.48 4.47
CA ALA A 15 0.36 3.02 4.37
C ALA A 15 -0.61 2.48 3.29
N PRO A 16 -1.85 3.01 3.12
CA PRO A 16 -2.75 2.59 2.05
C PRO A 16 -2.17 2.75 0.64
N ALA A 17 -1.26 3.71 0.43
CA ALA A 17 -0.58 3.89 -0.86
C ALA A 17 0.27 2.69 -1.26
N GLY A 18 0.69 1.86 -0.31
CA GLY A 18 1.36 0.59 -0.59
C GLY A 18 0.46 -0.48 -1.21
N LEU A 19 -0.87 -0.39 -1.03
CA LEU A 19 -1.87 -1.25 -1.67
C LEU A 19 -2.25 -0.70 -3.05
N ASN A 20 -2.62 0.58 -3.13
CA ASN A 20 -2.89 1.32 -4.36
C ASN A 20 -2.39 2.76 -4.20
N ALA A 21 -1.53 3.22 -5.13
CA ALA A 21 -0.90 4.54 -5.03
C ALA A 21 -1.88 5.69 -5.29
N TRP A 22 -2.79 5.51 -6.25
CA TRP A 22 -3.62 6.57 -6.78
C TRP A 22 -4.81 6.91 -5.89
N ILE A 23 -5.40 5.91 -5.24
CA ILE A 23 -6.60 6.08 -4.41
C ILE A 23 -6.33 7.05 -3.23
N PRO A 24 -5.29 6.87 -2.39
CA PRO A 24 -5.05 7.80 -1.28
C PRO A 24 -4.65 9.20 -1.77
N LEU A 25 -3.91 9.32 -2.88
CA LEU A 25 -3.60 10.60 -3.48
C LEU A 25 -4.86 11.33 -3.97
N LEU A 26 -5.79 10.61 -4.64
CA LEU A 26 -7.08 11.16 -5.05
C LEU A 26 -7.93 11.59 -3.87
N VAL A 27 -8.06 10.74 -2.84
CA VAL A 27 -8.83 11.04 -1.64
C VAL A 27 -8.30 12.31 -0.97
N THR A 28 -6.97 12.40 -0.79
CA THR A 28 -6.32 13.57 -0.19
C THR A 28 -6.49 14.82 -1.06
N GLY A 29 -6.29 14.70 -2.36
CA GLY A 29 -6.45 15.82 -3.29
C GLY A 29 -7.89 16.32 -3.38
N ILE A 30 -8.89 15.42 -3.40
CA ILE A 30 -10.31 15.78 -3.38
C ILE A 30 -10.66 16.46 -2.05
N ALA A 31 -10.22 15.90 -0.91
CA ALA A 31 -10.44 16.48 0.41
C ALA A 31 -9.86 17.91 0.52
N GLY A 32 -8.65 18.12 -0.03
CA GLY A 32 -8.06 19.45 -0.13
C GLY A 32 -8.86 20.39 -1.04
N LYS A 33 -9.32 19.90 -2.20
CA LYS A 33 -10.09 20.70 -3.17
C LYS A 33 -11.44 21.17 -2.64
N ILE A 34 -12.14 20.33 -1.88
CA ILE A 34 -13.43 20.71 -1.26
C ILE A 34 -13.24 21.49 0.05
N GLY A 35 -12.00 21.74 0.48
CA GLY A 35 -11.68 22.49 1.69
C GLY A 35 -11.84 21.72 3.00
N ALA A 36 -11.97 20.38 2.95
CA ALA A 36 -12.02 19.54 4.14
C ALA A 36 -10.69 19.49 4.89
N ILE A 37 -9.57 19.61 4.16
CA ILE A 37 -8.21 19.72 4.68
C ILE A 37 -7.49 20.88 3.99
N LYS A 38 -6.43 21.42 4.63
CA LYS A 38 -5.61 22.50 4.05
C LYS A 38 -4.22 21.96 3.74
N LEU A 39 -4.00 21.59 2.48
CA LEU A 39 -2.68 21.21 2.00
C LEU A 39 -1.79 22.44 1.85
N GLN A 40 -0.56 22.36 2.33
CA GLN A 40 0.46 23.40 2.16
C GLN A 40 1.29 23.11 0.90
N ALA A 41 1.90 24.17 0.34
CA ALA A 41 2.84 24.01 -0.77
C ALA A 41 4.02 23.11 -0.35
N PRO A 42 4.51 22.23 -1.24
CA PRO A 42 4.05 22.03 -2.63
C PRO A 42 2.89 21.03 -2.82
N PHE A 43 2.34 20.48 -1.73
CA PHE A 43 1.33 19.40 -1.76
C PHE A 43 -0.06 19.90 -2.15
N ASP A 44 -0.32 21.20 -2.11
CA ASP A 44 -1.52 21.85 -2.63
C ASP A 44 -1.71 21.59 -4.14
N LEU A 45 -0.67 21.23 -4.86
CA LEU A 45 -0.75 20.75 -6.25
C LEU A 45 -1.70 19.56 -6.41
N LEU A 46 -1.87 18.72 -5.39
CA LEU A 46 -2.84 17.61 -5.41
C LEU A 46 -4.29 18.10 -5.58
N THR A 47 -4.60 19.36 -5.19
CA THR A 47 -5.95 19.93 -5.35
C THR A 47 -6.23 20.42 -6.77
N ASN A 48 -5.20 20.49 -7.62
CA ASN A 48 -5.34 20.94 -9.00
C ASN A 48 -6.21 19.97 -9.82
N THR A 49 -7.16 20.52 -10.57
CA THR A 49 -8.11 19.71 -11.36
C THR A 49 -7.42 18.80 -12.37
N TRP A 50 -6.35 19.29 -13.02
CA TRP A 50 -5.61 18.49 -13.98
C TRP A 50 -4.82 17.36 -13.32
N VAL A 51 -4.24 17.61 -12.13
CA VAL A 51 -3.57 16.57 -11.34
C VAL A 51 -4.57 15.49 -10.93
N LEU A 52 -5.74 15.88 -10.43
CA LEU A 52 -6.81 14.94 -10.09
C LEU A 52 -7.30 14.15 -11.30
N ALA A 53 -7.44 14.79 -12.47
CA ALA A 53 -7.83 14.11 -13.70
C ALA A 53 -6.76 13.07 -14.14
N ILE A 54 -5.48 13.41 -14.03
CA ILE A 54 -4.37 12.48 -14.33
C ILE A 54 -4.37 11.31 -13.32
N LEU A 55 -4.51 11.57 -12.03
CA LEU A 55 -4.58 10.52 -11.01
C LEU A 55 -5.76 9.58 -11.23
N LEU A 56 -6.93 10.13 -11.61
CA LEU A 56 -8.11 9.33 -11.96
C LEU A 56 -7.89 8.47 -13.20
N LEU A 57 -7.23 9.02 -14.22
CA LEU A 57 -6.85 8.27 -15.42
C LEU A 57 -5.90 7.12 -15.08
N LEU A 58 -4.86 7.39 -14.26
CA LEU A 58 -3.89 6.38 -13.84
C LEU A 58 -4.55 5.29 -12.99
N LEU A 59 -5.44 5.64 -12.08
CA LEU A 59 -6.25 4.68 -11.32
C LEU A 59 -7.09 3.81 -12.25
N THR A 60 -7.73 4.43 -13.24
CA THR A 60 -8.54 3.69 -14.22
C THR A 60 -7.69 2.70 -15.01
N ILE A 61 -6.51 3.12 -15.46
CA ILE A 61 -5.55 2.24 -16.16
C ILE A 61 -5.15 1.07 -15.24
N GLU A 62 -4.78 1.33 -13.97
CA GLU A 62 -4.39 0.29 -13.01
C GLU A 62 -5.50 -0.75 -12.83
N ILE A 63 -6.75 -0.32 -12.61
CA ILE A 63 -7.90 -1.22 -12.46
C ILE A 63 -8.09 -2.13 -13.69
N PHE A 64 -7.84 -1.65 -14.90
CA PHE A 64 -7.94 -2.47 -16.12
C PHE A 64 -6.73 -3.40 -16.27
N VAL A 65 -5.53 -2.91 -16.01
CA VAL A 65 -4.27 -3.66 -16.10
C VAL A 65 -4.23 -4.83 -15.13
N ASP A 66 -4.70 -4.63 -13.92
CA ASP A 66 -4.76 -5.67 -12.88
C ASP A 66 -5.70 -6.85 -13.24
N LYS A 67 -6.56 -6.68 -14.25
CA LYS A 67 -7.43 -7.76 -14.76
C LYS A 67 -6.73 -8.68 -15.77
N ILE A 68 -5.55 -8.30 -16.26
CA ILE A 68 -4.81 -9.04 -17.29
C ILE A 68 -3.59 -9.72 -16.63
N PRO A 69 -3.62 -11.04 -16.36
CA PRO A 69 -2.58 -11.72 -15.57
C PRO A 69 -1.15 -11.57 -16.09
N ALA A 70 -0.98 -11.43 -17.43
CA ALA A 70 0.34 -11.27 -18.05
C ALA A 70 0.92 -9.86 -17.83
N VAL A 71 0.07 -8.84 -17.70
CA VAL A 71 0.46 -7.42 -17.57
C VAL A 71 0.60 -7.05 -16.09
N ASP A 72 -0.14 -7.73 -15.22
CA ASP A 72 -0.13 -7.54 -13.77
C ASP A 72 1.29 -7.60 -13.17
N THR A 73 2.13 -8.54 -13.62
CA THR A 73 3.52 -8.67 -13.15
C THR A 73 4.37 -7.45 -13.53
N ILE A 74 4.20 -6.92 -14.73
CA ILE A 74 4.93 -5.72 -15.19
C ILE A 74 4.44 -4.50 -14.40
N ASN A 75 3.14 -4.41 -14.20
CA ASN A 75 2.52 -3.36 -13.40
C ASN A 75 3.07 -3.34 -11.97
N ASP A 76 3.20 -4.49 -11.32
CA ASP A 76 3.78 -4.59 -9.97
C ASP A 76 5.24 -4.11 -9.92
N ILE A 77 6.05 -4.37 -10.96
CA ILE A 77 7.43 -3.87 -11.03
C ILE A 77 7.45 -2.33 -11.07
N VAL A 78 6.62 -1.72 -11.90
CA VAL A 78 6.50 -0.26 -12.00
C VAL A 78 6.01 0.33 -10.66
N HIS A 79 5.02 -0.29 -10.05
CA HIS A 79 4.46 0.12 -8.78
C HIS A 79 5.39 -0.07 -7.59
N THR A 80 6.47 -0.87 -7.71
CA THR A 80 7.53 -0.97 -6.70
C THR A 80 8.21 0.38 -6.43
N PHE A 81 8.22 1.28 -7.42
CA PHE A 81 8.73 2.64 -7.25
C PHE A 81 7.61 3.65 -6.97
N ILE A 82 6.47 3.53 -7.66
CA ILE A 82 5.38 4.50 -7.58
C ILE A 82 4.74 4.51 -6.19
N ARG A 83 4.43 3.35 -5.62
CA ARG A 83 3.72 3.23 -4.33
C ARG A 83 4.51 3.81 -3.15
N PRO A 84 5.81 3.52 -2.97
CA PRO A 84 6.61 4.19 -1.95
C PRO A 84 6.62 5.71 -2.10
N VAL A 85 6.82 6.22 -3.33
CA VAL A 85 6.83 7.66 -3.60
C VAL A 85 5.48 8.30 -3.26
N ALA A 86 4.37 7.68 -3.66
CA ALA A 86 3.04 8.15 -3.29
C ALA A 86 2.86 8.22 -1.76
N GLY A 87 3.29 7.19 -1.03
CA GLY A 87 3.29 7.20 0.43
C GLY A 87 4.17 8.29 1.03
N GLY A 88 5.34 8.53 0.43
CA GLY A 88 6.23 9.63 0.80
C GLY A 88 5.55 10.99 0.67
N ILE A 89 4.90 11.26 -0.47
CA ILE A 89 4.15 12.48 -0.72
C ILE A 89 3.04 12.67 0.32
N LEU A 90 2.28 11.62 0.60
CA LEU A 90 1.15 11.67 1.55
C LEU A 90 1.60 11.93 2.98
N PHE A 91 2.65 11.26 3.45
CA PHE A 91 3.18 11.50 4.80
C PHE A 91 3.78 12.90 4.93
N ALA A 92 4.51 13.35 3.90
CA ALA A 92 5.07 14.70 3.89
C ALA A 92 3.97 15.77 3.88
N ALA A 93 2.90 15.56 3.12
CA ALA A 93 1.73 16.44 3.10
C ALA A 93 1.07 16.51 4.49
N GLU A 94 0.91 15.39 5.16
CA GLU A 94 0.36 15.30 6.53
C GLU A 94 1.26 16.02 7.54
N SER A 95 2.59 15.83 7.43
CA SER A 95 3.57 16.52 8.27
C SER A 95 3.49 18.03 8.09
N GLY A 96 3.30 18.50 6.85
CA GLY A 96 3.11 19.92 6.54
C GLY A 96 1.80 20.49 7.12
N MET A 97 0.70 19.70 7.09
CA MET A 97 -0.60 20.13 7.62
C MET A 97 -0.62 20.22 9.15
N LEU A 98 -0.12 19.21 9.83
CA LEU A 98 -0.21 19.08 11.28
C LEU A 98 0.95 19.76 11.99
N GLY A 99 2.10 19.93 11.33
CA GLY A 99 3.34 20.37 11.97
C GLY A 99 3.94 19.27 12.86
N GLY A 100 4.91 19.64 13.68
CA GLY A 100 5.58 18.71 14.61
C GLY A 100 6.62 17.79 13.99
N LEU A 101 6.63 17.58 12.68
CA LEU A 101 7.61 16.80 11.95
C LEU A 101 7.99 17.49 10.64
N ASP A 102 9.29 17.49 10.34
CA ASP A 102 9.78 18.03 9.06
C ASP A 102 9.21 17.20 7.89
N PRO A 103 8.65 17.85 6.83
CA PRO A 103 8.09 17.14 5.68
C PRO A 103 9.09 16.22 4.96
N THR A 104 10.40 16.52 5.00
CA THR A 104 11.43 15.65 4.40
C THR A 104 11.56 14.34 5.19
N VAL A 105 11.52 14.42 6.52
CA VAL A 105 11.48 13.23 7.38
C VAL A 105 10.19 12.46 7.15
N GLY A 106 9.05 13.16 7.07
CA GLY A 106 7.77 12.58 6.72
C GLY A 106 7.81 11.83 5.39
N PHE A 107 8.43 12.41 4.37
CA PHE A 107 8.61 11.76 3.08
C PHE A 107 9.36 10.42 3.19
N VAL A 108 10.47 10.38 3.93
CA VAL A 108 11.23 9.14 4.14
C VAL A 108 10.42 8.09 4.91
N LEU A 109 9.70 8.50 5.96
CA LEU A 109 8.83 7.59 6.72
C LEU A 109 7.69 7.05 5.85
N GLY A 110 7.10 7.88 5.00
CA GLY A 110 6.06 7.47 4.06
C GLY A 110 6.55 6.52 2.98
N LEU A 111 7.76 6.74 2.45
CA LEU A 111 8.45 5.79 1.56
C LEU A 111 8.57 4.41 2.20
N LEU A 112 9.05 4.35 3.45
CA LEU A 112 9.23 3.10 4.19
C LEU A 112 7.88 2.45 4.51
N SER A 113 6.89 3.23 4.90
CA SER A 113 5.54 2.77 5.21
C SER A 113 4.88 2.09 4.00
N ALA A 114 4.67 2.83 2.92
CA ALA A 114 4.05 2.31 1.71
C ALA A 114 4.90 1.22 1.04
N GLY A 115 6.22 1.39 1.05
CA GLY A 115 7.16 0.39 0.52
C GLY A 115 7.07 -0.94 1.27
N SER A 116 6.94 -0.92 2.59
CA SER A 116 6.76 -2.13 3.41
C SER A 116 5.44 -2.84 3.10
N VAL A 117 4.34 -2.08 3.00
CA VAL A 117 3.02 -2.63 2.62
C VAL A 117 3.08 -3.23 1.22
N HIS A 118 3.67 -2.53 0.26
CA HIS A 118 3.85 -3.04 -1.11
C HIS A 118 4.71 -4.31 -1.14
N ALA A 119 5.81 -4.36 -0.40
CA ALA A 119 6.67 -5.53 -0.33
C ALA A 119 5.92 -6.78 0.17
N VAL A 120 5.06 -6.61 1.19
CA VAL A 120 4.21 -7.68 1.70
C VAL A 120 3.19 -8.12 0.64
N LYS A 121 2.52 -7.18 -0.03
CA LYS A 121 1.61 -7.45 -1.15
C LYS A 121 2.32 -8.24 -2.26
N ALA A 122 3.46 -7.77 -2.74
CA ALA A 122 4.22 -8.40 -3.81
C ALA A 122 4.69 -9.83 -3.45
N THR A 123 5.06 -10.07 -2.18
CA THR A 123 5.42 -11.42 -1.69
C THR A 123 4.23 -12.34 -1.50
N GLY A 124 3.03 -11.81 -1.29
CA GLY A 124 1.78 -12.57 -1.15
C GLY A 124 1.17 -12.99 -2.49
N ARG A 125 1.33 -12.20 -3.55
CA ARG A 125 0.74 -12.48 -4.88
C ARG A 125 1.07 -13.85 -5.48
N PRO A 126 2.33 -14.36 -5.45
CA PRO A 126 2.64 -15.70 -5.94
C PRO A 126 1.86 -16.81 -5.22
N LEU A 127 1.47 -16.59 -3.95
CA LEU A 127 0.62 -17.52 -3.23
C LEU A 127 -0.76 -17.63 -3.86
N VAL A 128 -1.42 -16.48 -4.06
CA VAL A 128 -2.74 -16.42 -4.67
C VAL A 128 -2.72 -17.05 -6.07
N THR A 129 -1.73 -16.69 -6.88
CA THR A 129 -1.55 -17.23 -8.23
C THR A 129 -1.40 -18.75 -8.22
N THR A 130 -0.62 -19.31 -7.28
CA THR A 130 -0.39 -20.75 -7.17
C THR A 130 -1.68 -21.53 -6.82
N PHE A 131 -2.55 -20.95 -5.97
CA PHE A 131 -3.76 -21.62 -5.52
C PHE A 131 -4.97 -21.42 -6.45
N THR A 132 -4.97 -20.35 -7.26
CA THR A 132 -6.14 -19.95 -8.06
C THR A 132 -5.86 -19.93 -9.57
N GLY A 133 -4.66 -20.32 -10.00
CA GLY A 133 -4.26 -20.21 -11.41
C GLY A 133 -4.24 -18.76 -11.93
N GLY A 134 -4.14 -17.77 -11.02
CA GLY A 134 -4.13 -16.35 -11.34
C GLY A 134 -5.50 -15.66 -11.29
N MET A 135 -6.61 -16.40 -11.35
CA MET A 135 -7.96 -15.80 -11.32
C MET A 135 -8.27 -15.07 -10.01
N GLY A 136 -7.67 -15.50 -8.90
CA GLY A 136 -7.84 -14.86 -7.60
C GLY A 136 -7.16 -13.50 -7.49
N ASN A 137 -6.16 -13.20 -8.31
CA ASN A 137 -5.44 -11.93 -8.27
C ASN A 137 -6.36 -10.74 -8.51
N MET A 138 -7.33 -10.86 -9.41
CA MET A 138 -8.32 -9.81 -9.65
C MET A 138 -9.18 -9.51 -8.43
N LEU A 139 -9.64 -10.55 -7.71
CA LEU A 139 -10.45 -10.36 -6.50
C LEU A 139 -9.60 -9.76 -5.36
N VAL A 140 -8.37 -10.22 -5.22
CA VAL A 140 -7.43 -9.66 -4.22
C VAL A 140 -7.15 -8.20 -4.52
N SER A 141 -6.86 -7.82 -5.77
CA SER A 141 -6.65 -6.42 -6.17
C SER A 141 -7.87 -5.56 -5.83
N LEU A 142 -9.08 -6.00 -6.14
CA LEU A 142 -10.30 -5.27 -5.80
C LEU A 142 -10.44 -5.04 -4.28
N VAL A 143 -10.17 -6.07 -3.48
CA VAL A 143 -10.21 -5.96 -2.01
C VAL A 143 -9.12 -4.99 -1.51
N GLU A 144 -7.92 -5.05 -2.06
CA GLU A 144 -6.82 -4.13 -1.75
C GLU A 144 -7.19 -2.67 -2.07
N ASP A 145 -7.84 -2.42 -3.21
CA ASP A 145 -8.32 -1.09 -3.61
C ASP A 145 -9.39 -0.57 -2.65
N MET A 146 -10.35 -1.42 -2.25
CA MET A 146 -11.35 -1.08 -1.26
C MET A 146 -10.73 -0.75 0.10
N ILE A 147 -9.77 -1.58 0.57
CA ILE A 147 -9.04 -1.34 1.82
C ILE A 147 -8.28 -0.02 1.72
N SER A 148 -7.57 0.23 0.61
CA SER A 148 -6.84 1.47 0.38
C SER A 148 -7.76 2.69 0.46
N GLY A 149 -8.90 2.65 -0.22
CA GLY A 149 -9.88 3.75 -0.24
C GLY A 149 -10.50 4.01 1.13
N VAL A 150 -11.02 2.97 1.78
CA VAL A 150 -11.62 3.09 3.13
C VAL A 150 -10.60 3.61 4.13
N THR A 151 -9.37 3.07 4.11
CA THR A 151 -8.33 3.47 5.06
C THR A 151 -7.86 4.89 4.80
N ALA A 152 -7.75 5.33 3.53
CA ALA A 152 -7.39 6.70 3.17
C ALA A 152 -8.44 7.72 3.68
N VAL A 153 -9.74 7.41 3.52
CA VAL A 153 -10.81 8.27 4.05
C VAL A 153 -10.77 8.28 5.58
N LEU A 154 -10.62 7.13 6.22
CA LEU A 154 -10.50 7.04 7.68
C LEU A 154 -9.27 7.80 8.20
N ALA A 155 -8.15 7.79 7.48
CA ALA A 155 -6.95 8.51 7.87
C ALA A 155 -7.17 10.01 7.98
N LEU A 156 -8.03 10.59 7.14
CA LEU A 156 -8.36 12.01 7.20
C LEU A 156 -9.35 12.36 8.34
N VAL A 157 -10.21 11.41 8.75
CA VAL A 157 -11.27 11.64 9.73
C VAL A 157 -10.86 11.15 11.12
N VAL A 158 -10.31 9.94 11.21
CA VAL A 158 -9.89 9.29 12.46
C VAL A 158 -8.55 8.58 12.25
N PRO A 159 -7.43 9.33 12.19
CA PRO A 159 -6.12 8.81 11.80
C PRO A 159 -5.65 7.59 12.60
N ILE A 160 -5.91 7.60 13.89
CA ILE A 160 -5.50 6.49 14.77
C ILE A 160 -6.19 5.17 14.39
N VAL A 161 -7.45 5.22 13.95
CA VAL A 161 -8.19 4.04 13.49
C VAL A 161 -7.59 3.52 12.19
N ALA A 162 -7.26 4.41 11.25
CA ALA A 162 -6.61 4.04 10.00
C ALA A 162 -5.25 3.38 10.25
N ALA A 163 -4.42 3.95 11.13
CA ALA A 163 -3.12 3.39 11.48
C ALA A 163 -3.24 1.99 12.12
N ILE A 164 -4.20 1.79 13.02
CA ILE A 164 -4.47 0.50 13.65
C ILE A 164 -4.94 -0.54 12.60
N ILE A 165 -5.88 -0.19 11.73
CA ILE A 165 -6.37 -1.08 10.67
C ILE A 165 -5.20 -1.52 9.79
N MET A 166 -4.37 -0.59 9.32
CA MET A 166 -3.24 -0.92 8.46
C MET A 166 -2.18 -1.76 9.19
N ALA A 167 -1.92 -1.50 10.47
CA ALA A 167 -1.01 -2.32 11.27
C ALA A 167 -1.52 -3.76 11.42
N ILE A 168 -2.82 -3.95 11.64
CA ILE A 168 -3.44 -5.28 11.72
C ILE A 168 -3.35 -6.00 10.36
N ILE A 169 -3.70 -5.34 9.27
CA ILE A 169 -3.65 -5.93 7.92
C ILE A 169 -2.22 -6.35 7.58
N LEU A 170 -1.25 -5.47 7.80
CA LEU A 170 0.15 -5.75 7.56
C LEU A 170 0.66 -6.91 8.44
N GLY A 171 0.31 -6.92 9.72
CA GLY A 171 0.67 -8.00 10.65
C GLY A 171 0.11 -9.36 10.22
N LEU A 172 -1.16 -9.41 9.82
CA LEU A 172 -1.80 -10.63 9.32
C LEU A 172 -1.15 -11.11 8.01
N ALA A 173 -0.86 -10.20 7.09
CA ALA A 173 -0.22 -10.53 5.83
C ALA A 173 1.21 -11.07 6.04
N ILE A 174 2.01 -10.43 6.89
CA ILE A 174 3.35 -10.91 7.27
C ILE A 174 3.25 -12.30 7.90
N TRP A 175 2.36 -12.48 8.87
CA TRP A 175 2.15 -13.77 9.53
C TRP A 175 1.80 -14.88 8.54
N MET A 176 0.90 -14.60 7.60
CA MET A 176 0.49 -15.55 6.57
C MET A 176 1.65 -15.93 5.66
N VAL A 177 2.46 -14.96 5.21
CA VAL A 177 3.66 -15.20 4.38
C VAL A 177 4.70 -16.03 5.13
N LEU A 178 4.99 -15.69 6.40
CA LEU A 178 5.95 -16.42 7.22
C LEU A 178 5.50 -17.86 7.47
N ARG A 179 4.22 -18.06 7.80
CA ARG A 179 3.63 -19.38 8.00
C ARG A 179 3.69 -20.25 6.74
N TRP A 180 3.46 -19.64 5.58
CA TRP A 180 3.56 -20.35 4.31
C TRP A 180 5.01 -20.75 3.98
N ARG A 181 5.98 -19.84 4.17
CA ARG A 181 7.42 -20.14 4.00
C ARG A 181 7.87 -21.27 4.91
N ALA A 182 7.46 -21.25 6.17
CA ALA A 182 7.78 -22.31 7.12
C ALA A 182 7.20 -23.68 6.70
N ARG A 183 5.95 -23.71 6.19
CA ARG A 183 5.36 -24.96 5.67
C ARG A 183 6.07 -25.48 4.43
N ARG A 184 6.51 -24.61 3.53
CA ARG A 184 7.30 -25.01 2.34
C ARG A 184 8.64 -25.63 2.73
N ARG A 185 9.37 -25.03 3.67
CA ARG A 185 10.65 -25.58 4.18
C ARG A 185 10.49 -26.99 4.73
N ARG A 186 9.52 -27.21 5.61
CA ARG A 186 9.23 -28.53 6.20
C ARG A 186 8.91 -29.60 5.13
N ARG A 187 8.20 -29.24 4.06
CA ARG A 187 7.91 -30.17 2.96
C ARG A 187 9.14 -30.52 2.14
N GLN A 188 10.07 -29.58 1.95
CA GLN A 188 11.33 -29.82 1.26
C GLN A 188 12.25 -30.75 2.09
N GLU A 189 12.35 -30.53 3.39
CA GLU A 189 13.13 -31.36 4.31
C GLU A 189 12.59 -32.79 4.34
N ALA A 190 11.28 -32.98 4.50
CA ALA A 190 10.65 -34.30 4.47
C ALA A 190 10.83 -35.01 3.11
N GLY A 191 10.83 -34.28 1.99
CA GLY A 191 11.08 -34.84 0.66
C GLY A 191 12.53 -35.28 0.45
N LEU A 192 13.49 -34.63 1.11
CA LEU A 192 14.91 -35.01 1.08
C LEU A 192 15.18 -36.24 1.93
N GLU A 193 14.55 -36.39 3.09
CA GLU A 193 14.68 -37.58 3.96
C GLU A 193 14.19 -38.85 3.25
N VAL A 194 12.99 -38.78 2.61
CA VAL A 194 12.45 -39.93 1.83
C VAL A 194 13.34 -40.30 0.64
N ARG A 195 14.06 -39.33 0.06
CA ARG A 195 14.96 -39.58 -1.09
C ARG A 195 16.31 -40.11 -0.65
N GLY A 196 16.77 -39.76 0.56
CA GLY A 196 18.00 -40.32 1.19
C GLY A 196 17.83 -41.79 1.54
N ASP A 197 16.71 -42.15 2.15
CA ASP A 197 16.40 -43.52 2.57
C ASP A 197 16.25 -44.52 1.38
N ARG A 198 15.86 -44.06 0.20
CA ARG A 198 15.78 -44.91 -1.02
C ARG A 198 17.13 -45.17 -1.71
N ARG A 199 18.20 -44.52 -1.25
CA ARG A 199 19.54 -44.65 -1.84
C ARG A 199 20.54 -45.42 -0.94
N ALA A 200 20.13 -45.69 0.29
CA ALA A 200 20.82 -46.56 1.23
C ALA A 200 20.31 -48.01 1.12
#